data_ddf7d84d2dbdd215a2dd83614515fc4f
#
_entry.id   ddf7d84d2dbdd215a2dd83614515fc4f
#
_cell.length_a   1.000
_cell.length_b   1.000
_cell.length_c   1.000
_cell.angle_alpha   90.00
_cell.angle_beta   90.00
_cell.angle_gamma   90.00
#
_symmetry.space_group_name_H-M   'P 1'
#
loop_
_entity.id
_entity.type
_entity.pdbx_description
1 polymer ?
#
loop_
_entity_poly.entity_id
_entity_poly.type
_entity_poly.pdbx_seq_one_letter_code
_entity_poly.pdbx_strand_id
1 'polypeptide(L)'
;ALLLPDMIMQSQKSCLKAMVELYEETGNNIIAVQECDPAETHKYGIVGRGEETHTGFRVTEMVEKPKPGTAPSNLYINGRYILQPEIFRILESQERGAGNEIQLTDAMLKLGKQQPFYGYKYDGRTFDCGSPEGFVEANVAFALWRSDMNENMSEVIRTLLDEMHPQRQRSTG
;
A
#
# COMPACT_ATOMS: atom_id res chain seq x y z
N ALA A 1 15.57 -2.22 -0.25
CA ALA A 1 14.15 -1.85 -0.18
C ALA A 1 13.79 -0.94 -1.35
N LEU A 2 12.55 -1.04 -1.82
CA LEU A 2 11.95 -0.16 -2.82
C LEU A 2 10.66 0.42 -2.24
N LEU A 3 10.47 1.71 -2.40
CA LEU A 3 9.32 2.45 -1.91
C LEU A 3 8.76 3.29 -3.05
N LEU A 4 7.49 3.11 -3.39
CA LEU A 4 6.82 3.97 -4.35
C LEU A 4 6.66 5.38 -3.75
N PRO A 5 7.04 6.44 -4.46
CA PRO A 5 7.11 7.80 -3.89
C PRO A 5 5.73 8.43 -3.63
N ASP A 6 4.72 7.98 -4.34
CA ASP A 6 3.34 8.44 -4.27
C ASP A 6 2.47 7.70 -3.22
N MET A 7 2.95 6.57 -2.72
CA MET A 7 2.25 5.82 -1.66
C MET A 7 2.74 6.27 -0.29
N ILE A 8 2.01 7.14 0.38
CA ILE A 8 2.35 7.67 1.70
C ILE A 8 1.65 6.85 2.80
N MET A 9 2.39 6.52 3.85
CA MET A 9 1.90 5.68 4.95
C MET A 9 1.92 6.41 6.28
N GLN A 10 0.85 6.26 7.06
CA GLN A 10 0.68 6.85 8.38
C GLN A 10 0.28 5.79 9.40
N SER A 11 1.13 5.54 10.39
CA SER A 11 0.86 4.65 11.51
C SER A 11 1.78 4.94 12.70
N GLN A 12 1.46 4.38 13.85
CA GLN A 12 2.31 4.46 15.05
C GLN A 12 3.60 3.62 14.91
N LYS A 13 3.55 2.51 14.18
CA LYS A 13 4.69 1.64 13.91
C LYS A 13 5.16 1.81 12.47
N SER A 14 6.46 1.98 12.28
CA SER A 14 7.05 2.07 10.94
C SER A 14 6.81 0.78 10.16
N CYS A 15 6.13 0.89 9.01
CA CYS A 15 5.94 -0.21 8.08
C CYS A 15 7.28 -0.84 7.65
N LEU A 16 8.22 0.00 7.23
CA LEU A 16 9.53 -0.48 6.76
C LEU A 16 10.32 -1.20 7.86
N LYS A 17 10.26 -0.72 9.12
CA LYS A 17 10.91 -1.39 10.25
C LYS A 17 10.34 -2.81 10.44
N ALA A 18 9.03 -2.96 10.44
CA ALA A 18 8.39 -4.27 10.59
C ALA A 18 8.71 -5.21 9.40
N MET A 19 8.79 -4.66 8.19
CA MET A 19 9.24 -5.44 7.02
C MET A 19 10.70 -5.89 7.14
N VAL A 20 11.58 -5.08 7.73
CA VAL A 20 12.98 -5.47 7.99
C VAL A 20 13.03 -6.58 9.04
N GLU A 21 12.23 -6.51 10.11
CA GLU A 21 12.12 -7.57 11.10
C GLU A 21 11.68 -8.90 10.45
N LEU A 22 10.69 -8.86 9.56
CA LEU A 22 10.26 -10.03 8.80
C LEU A 22 11.34 -10.53 7.81
N TYR A 23 12.11 -9.61 7.22
CA TYR A 23 13.25 -9.97 6.39
C TYR A 23 14.36 -10.67 7.20
N GLU A 24 14.67 -10.18 8.40
CA GLU A 24 15.65 -10.80 9.30
C GLU A 24 15.21 -12.19 9.77
N GLU A 25 13.90 -12.39 9.94
CA GLU A 25 13.31 -13.70 10.26
C GLU A 25 13.41 -14.70 9.11
N THR A 26 13.14 -14.26 7.88
CA THR A 26 12.93 -15.17 6.73
C THR A 26 14.09 -15.21 5.74
N GLY A 27 14.90 -14.15 5.66
CA GLY A 27 15.95 -13.99 4.66
C GLY A 27 15.47 -13.87 3.22
N ASN A 28 14.18 -13.55 2.99
CA ASN A 28 13.53 -13.63 1.68
C ASN A 28 12.91 -12.31 1.23
N ASN A 29 12.20 -12.33 0.10
CA ASN A 29 11.50 -11.15 -0.43
C ASN A 29 10.30 -10.80 0.45
N ILE A 30 10.14 -9.52 0.79
CA ILE A 30 9.02 -9.03 1.60
C ILE A 30 8.21 -8.01 0.82
N ILE A 31 6.90 -8.11 0.89
CA ILE A 31 5.96 -7.12 0.37
C ILE A 31 5.02 -6.65 1.49
N ALA A 32 4.79 -5.36 1.56
CA ALA A 32 3.74 -4.85 2.42
C ALA A 32 2.39 -4.97 1.72
N VAL A 33 1.39 -5.40 2.47
CA VAL A 33 0.04 -5.59 1.98
C VAL A 33 -0.98 -4.96 2.93
N GLN A 34 -2.16 -4.67 2.41
CA GLN A 34 -3.27 -4.12 3.17
C GLN A 34 -4.59 -4.67 2.64
N GLU A 35 -5.63 -4.68 3.45
CA GLU A 35 -6.95 -5.09 3.00
C GLU A 35 -7.63 -3.99 2.17
N CYS A 36 -8.26 -4.39 1.08
CA CYS A 36 -9.18 -3.54 0.33
C CYS A 36 -10.60 -4.12 0.35
N ASP A 37 -11.56 -3.33 -0.11
CA ASP A 37 -12.90 -3.86 -0.39
C ASP A 37 -12.79 -5.00 -1.42
N PRO A 38 -13.37 -6.19 -1.17
CA PRO A 38 -13.38 -7.28 -2.13
C PRO A 38 -13.88 -6.90 -3.54
N ALA A 39 -14.80 -5.93 -3.62
CA ALA A 39 -15.29 -5.40 -4.90
C ALA A 39 -14.22 -4.62 -5.68
N GLU A 40 -13.16 -4.15 -5.01
CA GLU A 40 -12.10 -3.32 -5.60
C GLU A 40 -10.82 -4.10 -5.94
N THR A 41 -10.76 -5.39 -5.62
CA THR A 41 -9.56 -6.23 -5.86
C THR A 41 -9.07 -6.18 -7.30
N HIS A 42 -9.97 -5.96 -8.27
CA HIS A 42 -9.64 -5.84 -9.69
C HIS A 42 -8.78 -4.60 -10.05
N LYS A 43 -8.57 -3.68 -9.12
CA LYS A 43 -7.74 -2.46 -9.32
C LYS A 43 -6.27 -2.68 -8.97
N TYR A 44 -5.93 -3.71 -8.19
CA TYR A 44 -4.64 -3.88 -7.53
C TYR A 44 -3.98 -5.23 -7.84
N GLY A 45 -2.69 -5.31 -7.55
CA GLY A 45 -2.01 -6.60 -7.37
C GLY A 45 -2.45 -7.23 -6.06
N ILE A 46 -3.02 -8.43 -6.11
CA ILE A 46 -3.54 -9.16 -4.96
C ILE A 46 -2.66 -10.35 -4.65
N VAL A 47 -2.45 -10.63 -3.35
CA VAL A 47 -1.67 -11.78 -2.90
C VAL A 47 -2.54 -12.84 -2.23
N GLY A 48 -2.20 -14.11 -2.46
CA GLY A 48 -2.73 -15.22 -1.67
C GLY A 48 -1.99 -15.36 -0.35
N ARG A 49 -2.71 -15.66 0.74
CA ARG A 49 -2.18 -15.83 2.09
C ARG A 49 -1.96 -17.31 2.38
N GLY A 50 -0.73 -17.66 2.77
CA GLY A 50 -0.33 -19.00 3.18
C GLY A 50 -0.02 -19.08 4.67
N GLU A 51 1.00 -19.87 5.02
CA GLU A 51 1.44 -20.13 6.37
C GLU A 51 1.89 -18.84 7.09
N GLU A 52 1.47 -18.69 8.35
CA GLU A 52 1.86 -17.57 9.22
C GLU A 52 3.30 -17.69 9.69
N THR A 53 3.98 -16.56 9.83
CA THR A 53 5.25 -16.41 10.54
C THR A 53 5.04 -15.57 11.80
N HIS A 54 6.10 -15.28 12.55
CA HIS A 54 6.00 -14.43 13.74
C HIS A 54 5.54 -13.00 13.42
N THR A 55 6.00 -12.44 12.30
CA THR A 55 5.75 -11.04 11.91
C THR A 55 4.93 -10.88 10.64
N GLY A 56 4.60 -11.97 9.94
CA GLY A 56 3.89 -11.92 8.67
C GLY A 56 3.35 -13.27 8.22
N PHE A 57 3.32 -13.51 6.93
CA PHE A 57 2.83 -14.77 6.34
C PHE A 57 3.52 -15.05 5.01
N ARG A 58 3.58 -16.33 4.62
CA ARG A 58 4.06 -16.72 3.30
C ARG A 58 3.04 -16.35 2.22
N VAL A 59 3.51 -15.75 1.13
CA VAL A 59 2.69 -15.47 -0.05
C VAL A 59 2.62 -16.74 -0.88
N THR A 60 1.41 -17.19 -1.21
CA THR A 60 1.17 -18.39 -2.04
C THR A 60 1.14 -18.07 -3.52
N GLU A 61 0.60 -16.92 -3.87
CA GLU A 61 0.49 -16.44 -5.24
C GLU A 61 0.36 -14.91 -5.28
N MET A 62 0.62 -14.33 -6.45
CA MET A 62 0.38 -12.91 -6.74
C MET A 62 -0.38 -12.82 -8.05
N VAL A 63 -1.45 -12.03 -8.09
CA VAL A 63 -2.27 -11.85 -9.28
C VAL A 63 -2.47 -10.35 -9.54
N GLU A 64 -1.94 -9.85 -10.65
CA GLU A 64 -2.12 -8.46 -11.05
C GLU A 64 -3.53 -8.26 -11.61
N LYS A 65 -4.28 -7.33 -11.00
CA LYS A 65 -5.63 -6.93 -11.43
C LYS A 65 -6.55 -8.12 -11.77
N PRO A 66 -6.83 -9.00 -10.79
CA PRO A 66 -7.64 -10.18 -11.01
C PRO A 66 -9.03 -9.81 -11.55
N LYS A 67 -9.64 -10.69 -12.30
CA LYS A 67 -11.03 -10.52 -12.70
C LYS A 67 -11.94 -10.47 -11.46
N PRO A 68 -13.04 -9.70 -11.48
CA PRO A 68 -13.97 -9.66 -10.36
C PRO A 68 -14.35 -11.07 -9.89
N GLY A 69 -14.23 -11.32 -8.58
CA GLY A 69 -14.56 -12.60 -7.96
C GLY A 69 -13.50 -13.70 -8.12
N THR A 70 -12.34 -13.43 -8.74
CA THR A 70 -11.25 -14.43 -8.89
C THR A 70 -10.00 -14.11 -8.07
N ALA A 71 -10.03 -13.05 -7.25
CA ALA A 71 -8.92 -12.68 -6.39
C ALA A 71 -8.66 -13.76 -5.32
N PRO A 72 -7.39 -14.14 -5.06
CA PRO A 72 -7.05 -15.15 -4.05
C PRO A 72 -7.31 -14.68 -2.62
N SER A 73 -7.42 -13.39 -2.41
CA SER A 73 -7.76 -12.74 -1.13
C SER A 73 -8.21 -11.29 -1.38
N ASN A 74 -8.37 -10.51 -0.31
CA ASN A 74 -8.53 -9.06 -0.37
C ASN A 74 -7.26 -8.28 0.04
N LEU A 75 -6.10 -8.93 0.07
CA LEU A 75 -4.83 -8.32 0.42
C LEU A 75 -4.15 -7.76 -0.82
N TYR A 76 -4.10 -6.42 -0.93
CA TYR A 76 -3.42 -5.76 -2.04
C TYR A 76 -2.01 -5.32 -1.68
N ILE A 77 -1.14 -5.26 -2.68
CA ILE A 77 0.25 -4.79 -2.56
C ILE A 77 0.26 -3.26 -2.50
N ASN A 78 0.79 -2.68 -1.43
CA ASN A 78 0.69 -1.24 -1.16
C ASN A 78 1.96 -0.43 -1.43
N GLY A 79 2.85 -0.89 -2.32
CA GLY A 79 3.97 -0.11 -2.82
C GLY A 79 5.21 -0.05 -1.92
N ARG A 80 5.37 -1.00 -0.98
CA ARG A 80 6.59 -1.18 -0.16
C ARG A 80 7.13 -2.58 -0.34
N TYR A 81 8.44 -2.67 -0.63
CA TYR A 81 9.09 -3.92 -0.99
C TYR A 81 10.47 -4.03 -0.37
N ILE A 82 10.87 -5.23 0.05
CA ILE A 82 12.25 -5.64 0.24
C ILE A 82 12.48 -6.81 -0.70
N LEU A 83 13.35 -6.65 -1.68
CA LEU A 83 13.56 -7.61 -2.75
C LEU A 83 15.00 -8.06 -2.77
N GLN A 84 15.22 -9.34 -3.05
CA GLN A 84 16.54 -9.90 -3.28
C GLN A 84 17.15 -9.33 -4.57
N PRO A 85 18.49 -9.23 -4.66
CA PRO A 85 19.16 -8.57 -5.79
C PRO A 85 18.92 -9.25 -7.14
N GLU A 86 18.49 -10.52 -7.16
CA GLU A 86 18.14 -11.25 -8.38
C GLU A 86 17.04 -10.56 -9.20
N ILE A 87 16.21 -9.73 -8.56
CA ILE A 87 15.18 -8.93 -9.25
C ILE A 87 15.78 -8.07 -10.39
N PHE A 88 16.98 -7.54 -10.20
CA PHE A 88 17.63 -6.70 -11.21
C PHE A 88 17.95 -7.46 -12.50
N ARG A 89 18.42 -8.72 -12.39
CA ARG A 89 18.69 -9.57 -13.56
C ARG A 89 17.41 -9.89 -14.34
N ILE A 90 16.30 -10.06 -13.61
CA ILE A 90 15.00 -10.30 -14.25
C ILE A 90 14.54 -9.05 -14.96
N LEU A 91 14.66 -7.87 -14.34
CA LEU A 91 14.29 -6.59 -14.95
C LEU A 91 15.12 -6.26 -16.19
N GLU A 92 16.44 -6.52 -16.17
CA GLU A 92 17.33 -6.33 -17.34
C GLU A 92 16.93 -7.16 -18.56
N SER A 93 16.47 -8.38 -18.33
CA SER A 93 16.09 -9.32 -19.40
C SER A 93 14.61 -9.30 -19.74
N GLN A 94 13.81 -8.48 -19.05
CA GLN A 94 12.37 -8.47 -19.22
C GLN A 94 11.96 -7.63 -20.43
N GLU A 95 11.10 -8.21 -21.26
CA GLU A 95 10.43 -7.46 -22.32
C GLU A 95 9.41 -6.48 -21.73
N ARG A 96 9.11 -5.43 -22.50
CA ARG A 96 8.11 -4.45 -22.11
C ARG A 96 6.71 -5.07 -22.13
N GLY A 97 5.98 -4.91 -21.04
CA GLY A 97 4.62 -5.42 -20.85
C GLY A 97 3.54 -4.36 -21.13
N ALA A 98 2.52 -4.34 -20.30
CA ALA A 98 1.42 -3.39 -20.38
C ALA A 98 1.93 -1.93 -20.35
N GLY A 99 1.36 -1.07 -21.20
CA GLY A 99 1.78 0.33 -21.32
C GLY A 99 3.14 0.54 -22.01
N ASN A 100 3.74 -0.50 -22.61
CA ASN A 100 5.09 -0.47 -23.18
C ASN A 100 6.19 -0.17 -22.13
N GLU A 101 5.98 -0.59 -20.89
CA GLU A 101 6.86 -0.37 -19.74
C GLU A 101 7.38 -1.70 -19.18
N ILE A 102 8.53 -1.68 -18.52
CA ILE A 102 9.03 -2.81 -17.73
C ILE A 102 8.31 -2.79 -16.38
N GLN A 103 7.42 -3.77 -16.16
CA GLN A 103 6.58 -3.84 -14.97
C GLN A 103 7.29 -4.60 -13.83
N LEU A 104 7.41 -3.95 -12.67
CA LEU A 104 7.97 -4.58 -11.47
C LEU A 104 7.16 -5.80 -11.03
N THR A 105 5.83 -5.74 -11.14
CA THR A 105 4.92 -6.85 -10.77
C THR A 105 5.23 -8.11 -11.56
N ASP A 106 5.48 -7.98 -12.87
CA ASP A 106 5.85 -9.11 -13.72
C ASP A 106 7.21 -9.71 -13.33
N ALA A 107 8.16 -8.84 -12.95
CA ALA A 107 9.46 -9.30 -12.46
C ALA A 107 9.32 -10.02 -11.12
N MET A 108 8.50 -9.52 -10.19
CA MET A 108 8.22 -10.20 -8.92
C MET A 108 7.53 -11.55 -9.13
N LEU A 109 6.60 -11.66 -10.07
CA LEU A 109 5.98 -12.94 -10.43
C LEU A 109 7.00 -13.97 -10.94
N LYS A 110 7.98 -13.53 -11.75
CA LYS A 110 9.08 -14.39 -12.22
C LYS A 110 10.00 -14.78 -11.07
N LEU A 111 10.36 -13.83 -10.21
CA LEU A 111 11.19 -14.08 -9.03
C LEU A 111 10.50 -15.03 -8.04
N GLY A 112 9.17 -14.90 -7.87
CA GLY A 112 8.37 -15.74 -6.99
C GLY A 112 8.34 -17.24 -7.36
N LYS A 113 8.68 -17.59 -8.62
CA LYS A 113 8.88 -18.97 -9.06
C LYS A 113 10.21 -19.55 -8.59
N GLN A 114 11.16 -18.73 -8.18
CA GLN A 114 12.53 -19.11 -7.82
C GLN A 114 12.79 -18.93 -6.33
N GLN A 115 12.16 -17.92 -5.72
CA GLN A 115 12.37 -17.52 -4.33
C GLN A 115 11.04 -17.23 -3.65
N PRO A 116 10.87 -17.57 -2.36
CA PRO A 116 9.65 -17.27 -1.64
C PRO A 116 9.48 -15.75 -1.41
N PHE A 117 8.22 -15.36 -1.34
CA PHE A 117 7.79 -14.04 -0.89
C PHE A 117 7.01 -14.16 0.42
N TYR A 118 7.18 -13.16 1.28
CA TYR A 118 6.42 -13.02 2.52
C TYR A 118 5.67 -11.69 2.52
N GLY A 119 4.46 -11.71 3.06
CA GLY A 119 3.59 -10.56 3.21
C GLY A 119 3.65 -10.01 4.63
N TYR A 120 3.86 -8.70 4.76
CA TYR A 120 3.62 -7.97 6.00
C TYR A 120 2.29 -7.24 5.89
N LYS A 121 1.32 -7.62 6.73
CA LYS A 121 0.04 -6.91 6.78
C LYS A 121 0.21 -5.60 7.53
N TYR A 122 0.18 -4.49 6.79
CA TYR A 122 0.32 -3.16 7.34
C TYR A 122 -0.96 -2.72 8.05
N ASP A 123 -0.81 -2.27 9.30
CA ASP A 123 -1.88 -1.69 10.11
C ASP A 123 -1.68 -0.18 10.21
N GLY A 124 -2.41 0.57 9.39
CA GLY A 124 -2.33 2.03 9.30
C GLY A 124 -3.10 2.55 8.10
N ARG A 125 -2.96 3.86 7.83
CA ARG A 125 -3.56 4.48 6.65
C ARG A 125 -2.53 4.56 5.52
N THR A 126 -2.99 4.33 4.32
CA THR A 126 -2.21 4.53 3.09
C THR A 126 -2.92 5.56 2.23
N PHE A 127 -2.15 6.49 1.68
CA PHE A 127 -2.65 7.55 0.80
C PHE A 127 -1.99 7.40 -0.56
N ASP A 128 -2.80 7.36 -1.62
CA ASP A 128 -2.35 7.39 -3.01
C ASP A 128 -2.22 8.85 -3.47
N CYS A 129 -1.02 9.42 -3.26
CA CYS A 129 -0.71 10.79 -3.68
C CYS A 129 -0.49 10.94 -5.19
N GLY A 130 -0.61 9.88 -5.97
CA GLY A 130 -0.69 9.92 -7.43
C GLY A 130 -2.03 10.49 -7.91
N SER A 131 -3.06 10.51 -7.06
CA SER A 131 -4.33 11.18 -7.30
C SER A 131 -4.42 12.54 -6.59
N PRO A 132 -5.10 13.56 -7.16
CA PRO A 132 -5.31 14.85 -6.49
C PRO A 132 -6.01 14.70 -5.15
N GLU A 133 -7.02 13.86 -5.06
CA GLU A 133 -7.79 13.59 -3.84
C GLU A 133 -6.91 12.97 -2.76
N GLY A 134 -6.15 11.93 -3.09
CA GLY A 134 -5.26 11.26 -2.14
C GLY A 134 -4.11 12.15 -1.67
N PHE A 135 -3.59 13.03 -2.54
CA PHE A 135 -2.60 14.04 -2.17
C PHE A 135 -3.16 15.03 -1.13
N VAL A 136 -4.37 15.55 -1.34
CA VAL A 136 -5.03 16.47 -0.39
C VAL A 136 -5.35 15.72 0.91
N GLU A 137 -5.88 14.50 0.83
CA GLU A 137 -6.18 13.68 2.01
C GLU A 137 -4.93 13.44 2.87
N ALA A 138 -3.80 13.09 2.25
CA ALA A 138 -2.54 12.90 2.94
C ALA A 138 -2.11 14.16 3.69
N ASN A 139 -2.12 15.33 3.03
CA ASN A 139 -1.73 16.60 3.65
C ASN A 139 -2.62 16.93 4.87
N VAL A 140 -3.93 16.80 4.74
CA VAL A 140 -4.87 17.03 5.84
C VAL A 140 -4.62 16.05 6.98
N ALA A 141 -4.49 14.75 6.67
CA ALA A 141 -4.28 13.72 7.69
C ALA A 141 -2.97 13.94 8.47
N PHE A 142 -1.88 14.27 7.79
CA PHE A 142 -0.60 14.56 8.44
C PHE A 142 -0.61 15.87 9.23
N ALA A 143 -1.29 16.91 8.75
CA ALA A 143 -1.45 18.15 9.49
C ALA A 143 -2.24 17.95 10.80
N LEU A 144 -3.31 17.16 10.75
CA LEU A 144 -4.12 16.79 11.92
C LEU A 144 -3.40 15.84 12.89
N TRP A 145 -2.43 15.07 12.41
CA TRP A 145 -1.67 14.14 13.24
C TRP A 145 -0.53 14.82 14.01
N ARG A 146 -0.01 15.94 13.52
CA ARG A 146 1.07 16.71 14.16
C ARG A 146 0.54 17.52 15.33
N SER A 147 1.17 17.37 16.50
CA SER A 147 0.79 18.07 17.73
C SER A 147 0.95 19.59 17.66
N ASP A 148 1.87 20.09 16.80
CA ASP A 148 2.12 21.52 16.61
C ASP A 148 1.16 22.19 15.61
N MET A 149 0.31 21.43 14.92
CA MET A 149 -0.59 21.93 13.87
C MET A 149 -2.05 21.51 14.06
N ASN A 150 -2.33 20.42 14.79
CA ASN A 150 -3.63 19.76 14.79
C ASN A 150 -4.79 20.65 15.25
N GLU A 151 -4.61 21.48 16.29
CA GLU A 151 -5.64 22.37 16.80
C GLU A 151 -6.00 23.46 15.77
N ASN A 152 -4.98 24.18 15.28
CA ASN A 152 -5.15 25.22 14.28
C ASN A 152 -5.76 24.68 12.97
N MET A 153 -5.26 23.54 12.47
CA MET A 153 -5.80 22.94 11.25
C MET A 153 -7.22 22.43 11.42
N SER A 154 -7.58 21.92 12.60
CA SER A 154 -8.94 21.50 12.90
C SER A 154 -9.92 22.70 12.86
N GLU A 155 -9.51 23.88 13.36
CA GLU A 155 -10.30 25.10 13.31
C GLU A 155 -10.45 25.61 11.87
N VAL A 156 -9.34 25.67 11.12
CA VAL A 156 -9.35 26.08 9.70
C VAL A 156 -10.27 25.20 8.87
N ILE A 157 -10.19 23.88 9.03
CA ILE A 157 -11.03 22.94 8.27
C ILE A 157 -12.51 23.12 8.62
N ARG A 158 -12.88 23.32 9.90
CA ARG A 158 -14.26 23.59 10.29
C ARG A 158 -14.77 24.88 9.66
N THR A 159 -13.99 25.95 9.73
CA THR A 159 -14.35 27.24 9.12
C THR A 159 -14.62 27.10 7.63
N LEU A 160 -13.73 26.44 6.89
CA LEU A 160 -13.92 26.22 5.45
C LEU A 160 -15.18 25.38 5.14
N LEU A 161 -15.46 24.34 5.94
CA LEU A 161 -16.68 23.54 5.76
C LEU A 161 -17.94 24.36 6.04
N ASP A 162 -17.93 25.22 7.05
CA ASP A 162 -19.07 26.09 7.39
C ASP A 162 -19.31 27.15 6.30
N GLU A 163 -18.24 27.74 5.76
CA GLU A 163 -18.32 28.69 4.65
C GLU A 163 -18.88 28.06 3.36
N MET A 164 -18.47 26.82 3.05
CA MET A 164 -18.91 26.13 1.83
C MET A 164 -20.30 25.51 1.95
N HIS A 165 -20.76 25.20 3.17
CA HIS A 165 -22.05 24.55 3.42
C HIS A 165 -22.92 25.30 4.46
N PRO A 166 -23.30 26.55 4.22
CA PRO A 166 -24.03 27.37 5.18
C PRO A 166 -25.42 26.83 5.58
N GLN A 167 -25.91 25.80 4.88
CA GLN A 167 -27.23 25.18 5.16
C GLN A 167 -27.18 24.11 6.27
N ARG A 168 -26.02 23.59 6.66
CA ARG A 168 -25.93 22.57 7.73
C ARG A 168 -26.22 23.13 9.14
N GLN A 169 -26.10 24.44 9.35
CA GLN A 169 -26.36 25.09 10.64
C GLN A 169 -27.87 25.28 10.96
N ARG A 170 -28.78 25.10 9.99
CA ARG A 170 -30.23 25.33 10.17
C ARG A 170 -31.04 24.12 10.61
N SER A 171 -30.42 22.95 10.72
CA SER A 171 -31.11 21.68 11.08
C SER A 171 -30.92 21.23 12.54
N THR A 172 -30.30 22.05 13.38
CA THR A 172 -30.08 21.77 14.82
C THR A 172 -30.71 22.81 15.73
N GLY A 173 -31.76 23.51 15.28
CA GLY A 173 -32.58 24.42 16.06
C GLY A 173 -33.96 23.86 16.32
#